data_9d97ad904270cdf03ad18cdbbe996bd6
#
_entry.id   9d97ad904270cdf03ad18cdbbe996bd6
#
_cell.length_a   1.000
_cell.length_b   1.000
_cell.length_c   1.000
_cell.angle_alpha   90.00
_cell.angle_beta   90.00
_cell.angle_gamma   90.00
#
_symmetry.space_group_name_H-M   'P 1'
#
loop_
_entity.id
_entity.type
_entity.pdbx_description
1 polymer ?
#
loop_
_entity_poly.entity_id
_entity_poly.type
_entity_poly.pdbx_seq_one_letter_code
_entity_poly.pdbx_strand_id
1 'polypeptide(L)'
;AQDDLDPEVAAAYDAALAKLRAAGAEIAPLEVPELEEAMGLSAILFTTEAYGLWRDVIEANPEVMFSEILARFRSGAGHSGADYVAAWAKLEHCRQAWDQAVAGFDGVLSPTCPILPPNLARLETDAEYYVKANLLTLRNTRIGNLMGLCALSLPTGHPSCGLQILGQPDCEEALLRIGASVEAALR
;
A
#
# COMPACT_ATOMS: atom_id res chain seq x y z
N ALA A 1 -1.26 1.33 -9.33
CA ALA A 1 -2.14 1.71 -8.20
C ALA A 1 -3.60 1.95 -8.62
N GLN A 2 -3.84 2.18 -9.90
CA GLN A 2 -5.19 2.47 -10.44
C GLN A 2 -5.79 1.30 -11.22
N ASP A 3 -5.11 0.16 -11.23
CA ASP A 3 -5.59 -1.06 -11.88
C ASP A 3 -6.62 -1.75 -11.00
N ASP A 4 -7.59 -2.43 -11.61
CA ASP A 4 -8.62 -3.23 -10.91
C ASP A 4 -9.35 -2.47 -9.79
N LEU A 5 -9.67 -1.19 -10.02
CA LEU A 5 -10.48 -0.43 -9.08
C LEU A 5 -11.96 -0.83 -9.18
N ASP A 6 -12.61 -0.95 -8.03
CA ASP A 6 -14.06 -0.96 -8.03
C ASP A 6 -14.59 0.35 -8.65
N PRO A 7 -15.66 0.31 -9.46
CA PRO A 7 -16.17 1.50 -10.15
C PRO A 7 -16.50 2.67 -9.23
N GLU A 8 -16.99 2.39 -8.03
CA GLU A 8 -17.30 3.42 -7.01
C GLU A 8 -16.03 4.05 -6.46
N VAL A 9 -14.97 3.27 -6.25
CA VAL A 9 -13.66 3.77 -5.81
C VAL A 9 -13.04 4.64 -6.89
N ALA A 10 -13.10 4.20 -8.16
CA ALA A 10 -12.60 4.99 -9.28
C ALA A 10 -13.34 6.34 -9.38
N ALA A 11 -14.67 6.32 -9.33
CA ALA A 11 -15.48 7.53 -9.39
C ALA A 11 -15.21 8.49 -8.22
N ALA A 12 -15.05 7.97 -6.99
CA ALA A 12 -14.73 8.77 -5.81
C ALA A 12 -13.33 9.39 -5.92
N TYR A 13 -12.37 8.65 -6.45
CA TYR A 13 -11.01 9.14 -6.70
C TYR A 13 -10.99 10.25 -7.76
N ASP A 14 -11.65 10.05 -8.90
CA ASP A 14 -11.74 11.05 -9.97
C ASP A 14 -12.42 12.33 -9.48
N ALA A 15 -13.49 12.22 -8.69
CA ALA A 15 -14.16 13.36 -8.08
C ALA A 15 -13.23 14.12 -7.12
N ALA A 16 -12.43 13.40 -6.31
CA ALA A 16 -11.46 14.02 -5.42
C ALA A 16 -10.38 14.77 -6.22
N LEU A 17 -9.82 14.16 -7.28
CA LEU A 17 -8.86 14.84 -8.15
C LEU A 17 -9.44 16.09 -8.83
N ALA A 18 -10.71 16.05 -9.23
CA ALA A 18 -11.38 17.21 -9.81
C ALA A 18 -11.50 18.38 -8.82
N LYS A 19 -11.85 18.10 -7.56
CA LYS A 19 -11.88 19.10 -6.49
C LYS A 19 -10.50 19.71 -6.23
N LEU A 20 -9.45 18.88 -6.17
CA LEU A 20 -8.08 19.36 -5.96
C LEU A 20 -7.62 20.26 -7.12
N ARG A 21 -7.90 19.89 -8.38
CA ARG A 21 -7.61 20.75 -9.53
C ARG A 21 -8.37 22.08 -9.47
N ALA A 22 -9.63 22.05 -9.07
CA ALA A 22 -10.43 23.28 -8.89
C ALA A 22 -9.88 24.18 -7.78
N ALA A 23 -9.23 23.60 -6.77
CA ALA A 23 -8.53 24.31 -5.70
C ALA A 23 -7.12 24.80 -6.09
N GLY A 24 -6.68 24.54 -7.32
CA GLY A 24 -5.40 25.01 -7.85
C GLY A 24 -4.25 24.00 -7.80
N ALA A 25 -4.50 22.73 -7.44
CA ALA A 25 -3.47 21.71 -7.48
C ALA A 25 -3.12 21.31 -8.92
N GLU A 26 -1.83 21.24 -9.22
CA GLU A 26 -1.32 20.69 -10.46
C GLU A 26 -1.16 19.17 -10.31
N ILE A 27 -1.92 18.41 -11.08
CA ILE A 27 -1.94 16.95 -11.00
C ILE A 27 -1.55 16.35 -12.35
N ALA A 28 -0.44 15.64 -12.37
CA ALA A 28 0.09 14.92 -13.52
C ALA A 28 0.06 13.41 -13.29
N PRO A 29 -0.09 12.58 -14.33
CA PRO A 29 0.10 11.15 -14.21
C PRO A 29 1.56 10.83 -13.90
N LEU A 30 1.77 9.81 -13.07
CA LEU A 30 3.08 9.29 -12.69
C LEU A 30 3.17 7.82 -13.07
N GLU A 31 4.22 7.45 -13.81
CA GLU A 31 4.55 6.08 -14.14
C GLU A 31 5.95 5.74 -13.58
N VAL A 32 6.03 4.68 -12.81
CA VAL A 32 7.26 4.15 -12.24
C VAL A 32 7.29 2.64 -12.51
N PRO A 33 7.88 2.19 -13.61
CA PRO A 33 7.90 0.76 -13.98
C PRO A 33 8.51 -0.12 -12.89
N GLU A 34 9.53 0.36 -12.19
CA GLU A 34 10.23 -0.35 -11.10
C GLU A 34 9.31 -0.63 -9.90
N LEU A 35 8.18 0.03 -9.81
CA LEU A 35 7.19 -0.24 -8.76
C LEU A 35 6.59 -1.64 -8.87
N GLU A 36 6.36 -2.15 -10.08
CA GLU A 36 5.87 -3.52 -10.28
C GLU A 36 6.88 -4.55 -9.77
N GLU A 37 8.16 -4.33 -10.06
CA GLU A 37 9.26 -5.15 -9.56
C GLU A 37 9.31 -5.12 -8.02
N ALA A 38 9.25 -3.94 -7.42
CA ALA A 38 9.23 -3.77 -5.97
C ALA A 38 8.04 -4.49 -5.33
N MET A 39 6.84 -4.40 -5.92
CA MET A 39 5.64 -5.10 -5.45
C MET A 39 5.84 -6.62 -5.44
N GLY A 40 6.55 -7.18 -6.42
CA GLY A 40 6.93 -8.59 -6.48
C GLY A 40 7.84 -9.05 -5.35
N LEU A 41 8.64 -8.15 -4.75
CA LEU A 41 9.53 -8.45 -3.64
C LEU A 41 8.82 -8.52 -2.28
N SER A 42 7.58 -8.06 -2.18
CA SER A 42 6.87 -7.95 -0.90
C SER A 42 6.74 -9.28 -0.15
N ALA A 43 6.57 -10.40 -0.85
CA ALA A 43 6.44 -11.70 -0.22
C ALA A 43 7.73 -12.08 0.52
N ILE A 44 8.86 -12.11 -0.19
CA ILE A 44 10.14 -12.49 0.43
C ILE A 44 10.56 -11.51 1.54
N LEU A 45 10.41 -10.21 1.32
CA LEU A 45 10.85 -9.20 2.29
C LEU A 45 10.03 -9.28 3.58
N PHE A 46 8.70 -9.23 3.47
CA PHE A 46 7.84 -9.14 4.65
C PHE A 46 7.74 -10.47 5.40
N THR A 47 7.61 -11.59 4.69
CA THR A 47 7.41 -12.88 5.37
C THR A 47 8.69 -13.40 6.01
N THR A 48 9.85 -13.20 5.36
CA THR A 48 11.14 -13.62 5.92
C THR A 48 11.47 -12.85 7.19
N GLU A 49 11.29 -11.53 7.16
CA GLU A 49 11.52 -10.70 8.35
C GLU A 49 10.52 -11.03 9.46
N ALA A 50 9.23 -11.09 9.15
CA ALA A 50 8.19 -11.38 10.13
C ALA A 50 8.39 -12.75 10.79
N TYR A 51 8.67 -13.80 10.02
CA TYR A 51 8.92 -15.11 10.60
C TYR A 51 10.25 -15.17 11.33
N GLY A 52 11.29 -14.54 10.80
CA GLY A 52 12.60 -14.46 11.45
C GLY A 52 12.54 -13.84 12.84
N LEU A 53 11.73 -12.79 13.01
CA LEU A 53 11.57 -12.09 14.30
C LEU A 53 10.60 -12.78 15.27
N TRP A 54 9.51 -13.39 14.75
CA TRP A 54 8.38 -13.81 15.57
C TRP A 54 8.20 -15.33 15.67
N ARG A 55 9.01 -16.14 14.96
CA ARG A 55 8.82 -17.61 14.90
C ARG A 55 8.72 -18.27 16.27
N ASP A 56 9.59 -17.90 17.22
CA ASP A 56 9.64 -18.58 18.53
C ASP A 56 8.35 -18.31 19.33
N VAL A 57 7.76 -17.12 19.19
CA VAL A 57 6.48 -16.76 19.81
C VAL A 57 5.32 -17.44 19.10
N ILE A 58 5.32 -17.45 17.79
CA ILE A 58 4.26 -18.04 16.95
C ILE A 58 4.23 -19.55 17.12
N GLU A 59 5.38 -20.21 17.08
CA GLU A 59 5.46 -21.67 17.16
C GLU A 59 5.25 -22.22 18.58
N ALA A 60 5.32 -21.36 19.60
CA ALA A 60 4.96 -21.76 20.95
C ALA A 60 3.44 -21.95 21.14
N ASN A 61 2.60 -21.19 20.42
CA ASN A 61 1.15 -21.24 20.52
C ASN A 61 0.49 -20.94 19.14
N PRO A 62 0.72 -21.76 18.11
CA PRO A 62 0.29 -21.46 16.75
C PRO A 62 -1.24 -21.44 16.58
N GLU A 63 -1.97 -22.12 17.49
CA GLU A 63 -3.43 -22.22 17.46
C GLU A 63 -4.16 -20.92 17.83
N VAL A 64 -3.47 -19.96 18.46
CA VAL A 64 -4.05 -18.64 18.78
C VAL A 64 -4.03 -17.70 17.59
N MET A 65 -3.33 -18.06 16.52
CA MET A 65 -3.17 -17.26 15.32
C MET A 65 -4.16 -17.69 14.23
N PHE A 66 -4.75 -16.73 13.53
CA PHE A 66 -5.59 -17.04 12.38
C PHE A 66 -4.79 -17.82 11.32
N SER A 67 -5.32 -18.94 10.85
CA SER A 67 -4.61 -19.92 10.02
C SER A 67 -3.96 -19.32 8.76
N GLU A 68 -4.67 -18.42 8.07
CA GLU A 68 -4.18 -17.79 6.85
C GLU A 68 -2.99 -16.85 7.12
N ILE A 69 -3.02 -16.17 8.25
CA ILE A 69 -1.90 -15.31 8.68
C ILE A 69 -0.73 -16.16 9.17
N LEU A 70 -0.98 -17.23 9.92
CA LEU A 70 0.05 -18.19 10.33
C LEU A 70 0.78 -18.79 9.12
N ALA A 71 0.02 -19.26 8.12
CA ALA A 71 0.60 -19.81 6.89
C ALA A 71 1.47 -18.77 6.17
N ARG A 72 1.04 -17.51 6.14
CA ARG A 72 1.79 -16.41 5.53
C ARG A 72 3.10 -16.14 6.27
N PHE A 73 3.11 -16.09 7.59
CA PHE A 73 4.35 -15.94 8.37
C PHE A 73 5.29 -17.10 8.12
N ARG A 74 4.79 -18.34 8.22
CA ARG A 74 5.58 -19.57 7.99
C ARG A 74 6.19 -19.66 6.59
N SER A 75 5.58 -19.05 5.59
CA SER A 75 6.15 -19.02 4.22
C SER A 75 7.52 -18.32 4.18
N GLY A 76 7.83 -17.44 5.12
CA GLY A 76 9.13 -16.81 5.25
C GLY A 76 10.28 -17.77 5.53
N ALA A 77 10.00 -18.95 6.11
CA ALA A 77 11.01 -19.98 6.32
C ALA A 77 11.54 -20.62 5.02
N GLY A 78 10.81 -20.47 3.92
CA GLY A 78 11.20 -21.03 2.62
C GLY A 78 12.26 -20.23 1.86
N HIS A 79 12.61 -19.03 2.29
CA HIS A 79 13.57 -18.17 1.64
C HIS A 79 14.97 -18.28 2.26
N SER A 80 16.00 -18.30 1.43
CA SER A 80 17.38 -18.26 1.94
C SER A 80 17.77 -16.84 2.38
N GLY A 81 18.76 -16.75 3.29
CA GLY A 81 19.33 -15.45 3.67
C GLY A 81 19.95 -14.71 2.47
N ALA A 82 20.51 -15.44 1.50
CA ALA A 82 21.07 -14.86 0.29
C ALA A 82 19.99 -14.22 -0.60
N ASP A 83 18.86 -14.91 -0.77
CA ASP A 83 17.73 -14.38 -1.55
C ASP A 83 17.12 -13.15 -0.88
N TYR A 84 17.02 -13.15 0.45
CA TYR A 84 16.52 -12.00 1.22
C TYR A 84 17.43 -10.77 1.06
N VAL A 85 18.75 -10.95 1.14
CA VAL A 85 19.69 -9.85 0.92
C VAL A 85 19.63 -9.34 -0.52
N ALA A 86 19.52 -10.23 -1.50
CA ALA A 86 19.37 -9.85 -2.91
C ALA A 86 18.06 -9.07 -3.15
N ALA A 87 16.96 -9.47 -2.50
CA ALA A 87 15.69 -8.77 -2.58
C ALA A 87 15.78 -7.35 -2.01
N TRP A 88 16.50 -7.14 -0.91
CA TRP A 88 16.75 -5.82 -0.36
C TRP A 88 17.58 -4.93 -1.29
N ALA A 89 18.67 -5.47 -1.87
CA ALA A 89 19.47 -4.73 -2.84
C ALA A 89 18.66 -4.30 -4.06
N LYS A 90 17.75 -5.16 -4.52
CA LYS A 90 16.86 -4.87 -5.63
C LYS A 90 15.81 -3.82 -5.26
N LEU A 91 15.22 -3.90 -4.05
CA LEU A 91 14.28 -2.91 -3.57
C LEU A 91 14.93 -1.52 -3.47
N GLU A 92 16.18 -1.45 -3.04
CA GLU A 92 16.90 -0.19 -2.96
C GLU A 92 17.09 0.46 -4.34
N HIS A 93 17.33 -0.33 -5.37
CA HIS A 93 17.34 0.16 -6.76
C HIS A 93 15.96 0.71 -7.18
N CYS A 94 14.87 0.02 -6.84
CA CYS A 94 13.51 0.50 -7.13
C CYS A 94 13.19 1.81 -6.37
N ARG A 95 13.67 1.97 -5.14
CA ARG A 95 13.53 3.20 -4.36
C ARG A 95 14.24 4.38 -5.02
N GLN A 96 15.46 4.18 -5.53
CA GLN A 96 16.19 5.22 -6.26
C GLN A 96 15.46 5.66 -7.52
N ALA A 97 14.85 4.72 -8.27
CA ALA A 97 14.04 5.04 -9.42
C ALA A 97 12.75 5.81 -9.03
N TRP A 98 12.11 5.40 -7.94
CA TRP A 98 10.97 6.13 -7.36
C TRP A 98 11.36 7.57 -7.01
N ASP A 99 12.43 7.79 -6.26
CA ASP A 99 12.89 9.12 -5.84
C ASP A 99 13.15 10.04 -7.03
N GLN A 100 13.73 9.50 -8.10
CA GLN A 100 13.94 10.25 -9.35
C GLN A 100 12.62 10.62 -10.03
N ALA A 101 11.68 9.69 -10.08
CA ALA A 101 10.39 9.89 -10.73
C ALA A 101 9.49 10.90 -10.00
N VAL A 102 9.58 10.95 -8.66
CA VAL A 102 8.78 11.88 -7.84
C VAL A 102 9.49 13.19 -7.54
N ALA A 103 10.72 13.39 -8.03
CA ALA A 103 11.45 14.62 -7.83
C ALA A 103 10.66 15.83 -8.37
N GLY A 104 10.41 16.80 -7.51
CA GLY A 104 9.66 18.03 -7.87
C GLY A 104 8.14 17.93 -7.66
N PHE A 105 7.62 16.79 -7.19
CA PHE A 105 6.24 16.68 -6.71
C PHE A 105 6.16 16.82 -5.20
N ASP A 106 5.09 17.44 -4.70
CA ASP A 106 4.83 17.58 -3.26
C ASP A 106 4.34 16.25 -2.63
N GLY A 107 3.80 15.36 -3.44
CA GLY A 107 3.32 14.03 -3.02
C GLY A 107 2.69 13.26 -4.16
N VAL A 108 2.48 11.95 -3.94
CA VAL A 108 1.85 11.06 -4.91
C VAL A 108 0.46 10.67 -4.42
N LEU A 109 -0.54 10.81 -5.28
CA LEU A 109 -1.93 10.51 -4.98
C LEU A 109 -2.33 9.14 -5.50
N SER A 110 -3.08 8.39 -4.70
CA SER A 110 -3.73 7.15 -5.14
C SER A 110 -5.01 6.89 -4.33
N PRO A 111 -5.93 6.03 -4.81
CA PRO A 111 -6.95 5.49 -3.93
C PRO A 111 -6.28 4.74 -2.76
N THR A 112 -6.73 4.93 -1.52
CA THR A 112 -6.16 4.21 -0.36
C THR A 112 -6.32 2.70 -0.52
N CYS A 113 -7.53 2.24 -0.85
CA CYS A 113 -7.83 0.86 -1.19
C CYS A 113 -8.47 0.81 -2.58
N PRO A 114 -8.13 -0.16 -3.43
CA PRO A 114 -8.71 -0.29 -4.75
C PRO A 114 -10.14 -0.85 -4.76
N ILE A 115 -10.57 -1.47 -3.68
CA ILE A 115 -11.88 -2.11 -3.53
C ILE A 115 -12.66 -1.53 -2.34
N LEU A 116 -13.97 -1.64 -2.41
CA LEU A 116 -14.86 -1.42 -1.27
C LEU A 116 -14.66 -2.52 -0.21
N PRO A 117 -15.15 -2.32 1.03
CA PRO A 117 -15.07 -3.34 2.06
C PRO A 117 -15.62 -4.68 1.57
N PRO A 118 -14.84 -5.77 1.67
CA PRO A 118 -15.25 -7.07 1.17
C PRO A 118 -16.41 -7.66 1.97
N ASN A 119 -17.16 -8.57 1.36
CA ASN A 119 -18.28 -9.24 2.00
C ASN A 119 -17.79 -10.18 3.11
N LEU A 120 -18.17 -9.90 4.36
CA LEU A 120 -17.72 -10.64 5.54
C LEU A 120 -18.07 -12.13 5.47
N ALA A 121 -19.30 -12.49 5.10
CA ALA A 121 -19.72 -13.90 5.03
C ALA A 121 -18.92 -14.68 3.98
N ARG A 122 -18.53 -14.04 2.89
CA ARG A 122 -17.65 -14.67 1.89
C ARG A 122 -16.21 -14.82 2.38
N LEU A 123 -15.71 -13.86 3.15
CA LEU A 123 -14.36 -13.98 3.73
C LEU A 123 -14.23 -15.19 4.67
N GLU A 124 -15.33 -15.59 5.34
CA GLU A 124 -15.35 -16.72 6.27
C GLU A 124 -15.47 -18.09 5.58
N THR A 125 -16.04 -18.12 4.36
CA THR A 125 -16.42 -19.36 3.69
C THR A 125 -15.72 -19.64 2.36
N ASP A 126 -15.03 -18.65 1.79
CA ASP A 126 -14.40 -18.70 0.47
C ASP A 126 -12.93 -18.26 0.58
N ALA A 127 -12.03 -19.24 0.70
CA ALA A 127 -10.59 -18.99 0.88
C ALA A 127 -9.96 -18.23 -0.31
N GLU A 128 -10.40 -18.48 -1.55
CA GLU A 128 -9.89 -17.77 -2.72
C GLU A 128 -10.31 -16.30 -2.70
N TYR A 129 -11.57 -16.06 -2.34
CA TYR A 129 -12.07 -14.71 -2.16
C TYR A 129 -11.32 -13.98 -1.04
N TYR A 130 -11.06 -14.66 0.09
CA TYR A 130 -10.27 -14.11 1.19
C TYR A 130 -8.90 -13.65 0.71
N VAL A 131 -8.15 -14.52 0.04
CA VAL A 131 -6.79 -14.20 -0.45
C VAL A 131 -6.82 -13.02 -1.42
N LYS A 132 -7.74 -13.05 -2.40
CA LYS A 132 -7.87 -11.97 -3.40
C LYS A 132 -8.24 -10.64 -2.74
N ALA A 133 -9.25 -10.62 -1.89
CA ALA A 133 -9.71 -9.42 -1.21
C ALA A 133 -8.63 -8.84 -0.29
N ASN A 134 -7.94 -9.69 0.48
CA ASN A 134 -6.85 -9.29 1.36
C ASN A 134 -5.69 -8.66 0.57
N LEU A 135 -5.26 -9.27 -0.53
CA LEU A 135 -4.18 -8.74 -1.36
C LEU A 135 -4.55 -7.41 -2.01
N LEU A 136 -5.78 -7.27 -2.49
CA LEU A 136 -6.28 -6.01 -3.07
C LEU A 136 -6.41 -4.92 -2.02
N THR A 137 -7.01 -5.20 -0.86
CA THR A 137 -7.15 -4.21 0.23
C THR A 137 -5.82 -3.58 0.63
N LEU A 138 -4.75 -4.37 0.64
CA LEU A 138 -3.41 -3.94 1.04
C LEU A 138 -2.54 -3.43 -0.13
N ARG A 139 -3.00 -3.52 -1.38
CA ARG A 139 -2.17 -3.27 -2.56
C ARG A 139 -1.57 -1.89 -2.58
N ASN A 140 -2.39 -0.86 -2.45
CA ASN A 140 -1.93 0.51 -2.62
C ASN A 140 -1.13 1.01 -1.41
N THR A 141 -1.51 0.64 -0.19
CA THR A 141 -0.75 0.98 1.02
C THR A 141 0.62 0.31 1.07
N ARG A 142 0.76 -0.85 0.41
CA ARG A 142 2.04 -1.57 0.27
C ARG A 142 3.08 -0.77 -0.49
N ILE A 143 2.68 0.14 -1.38
CA ILE A 143 3.60 1.05 -2.07
C ILE A 143 4.37 1.88 -1.06
N GLY A 144 3.68 2.50 -0.11
CA GLY A 144 4.31 3.28 0.96
C GLY A 144 5.30 2.44 1.77
N ASN A 145 4.91 1.20 2.15
CA ASN A 145 5.78 0.30 2.91
C ASN A 145 7.06 -0.07 2.14
N LEU A 146 6.94 -0.44 0.86
CA LEU A 146 8.09 -0.84 0.05
C LEU A 146 9.00 0.34 -0.26
N MET A 147 8.44 1.47 -0.62
CA MET A 147 9.24 2.67 -0.91
C MET A 147 9.75 3.39 0.36
N GLY A 148 9.31 2.99 1.56
CA GLY A 148 9.74 3.60 2.81
C GLY A 148 9.18 4.99 3.05
N LEU A 149 7.98 5.27 2.57
CA LEU A 149 7.34 6.58 2.55
C LEU A 149 6.49 6.84 3.79
N CYS A 150 6.33 8.09 4.18
CA CYS A 150 5.21 8.48 5.01
C CYS A 150 3.93 8.58 4.17
N ALA A 151 2.77 8.29 4.78
CA ALA A 151 1.50 8.27 4.07
C ALA A 151 0.36 8.80 4.93
N LEU A 152 -0.60 9.44 4.28
CA LEU A 152 -1.83 9.95 4.88
C LEU A 152 -3.02 9.52 4.02
N SER A 153 -4.11 9.10 4.65
CA SER A 153 -5.39 8.82 3.97
C SER A 153 -6.45 9.80 4.43
N LEU A 154 -7.11 10.43 3.47
CA LEU A 154 -8.18 11.41 3.70
C LEU A 154 -9.50 10.93 3.09
N PRO A 155 -10.65 11.24 3.70
CA PRO A 155 -11.95 10.89 3.14
C PRO A 155 -12.23 11.68 1.86
N THR A 156 -12.71 10.99 0.82
CA THR A 156 -13.12 11.62 -0.45
C THR A 156 -14.50 12.28 -0.38
N GLY A 157 -15.23 12.04 0.71
CA GLY A 157 -16.66 12.36 0.83
C GLY A 157 -17.58 11.21 0.39
N HIS A 158 -17.04 10.18 -0.26
CA HIS A 158 -17.77 8.93 -0.55
C HIS A 158 -17.47 7.90 0.56
N PRO A 159 -18.51 7.20 1.10
CA PRO A 159 -18.32 6.18 2.12
C PRO A 159 -17.31 5.12 1.69
N SER A 160 -16.43 4.72 2.61
CA SER A 160 -15.42 3.68 2.40
C SER A 160 -14.36 3.96 1.31
N CYS A 161 -14.34 5.16 0.74
CA CYS A 161 -13.34 5.56 -0.26
C CYS A 161 -12.38 6.61 0.31
N GLY A 162 -11.09 6.29 0.34
CA GLY A 162 -10.03 7.20 0.81
C GLY A 162 -9.11 7.64 -0.32
N LEU A 163 -8.65 8.89 -0.24
CA LEU A 163 -7.54 9.43 -1.04
C LEU A 163 -6.26 9.28 -0.22
N GLN A 164 -5.31 8.47 -0.70
CA GLN A 164 -3.99 8.34 -0.12
C GLN A 164 -3.05 9.39 -0.70
N ILE A 165 -2.26 10.00 0.16
CA ILE A 165 -1.14 10.88 -0.20
C ILE A 165 0.13 10.20 0.31
N LEU A 166 1.07 9.92 -0.57
CA LEU A 166 2.39 9.40 -0.25
C LEU A 166 3.37 10.57 -0.27
N GLY A 167 4.06 10.79 0.84
CA GLY A 167 5.10 11.80 1.01
C GLY A 167 6.49 11.17 0.95
N GLN A 168 7.52 11.99 1.05
CA GLN A 168 8.90 11.54 1.14
C GLN A 168 9.18 10.86 2.49
N PRO A 169 10.21 10.00 2.59
CA PRO A 169 10.63 9.43 3.87
C PRO A 169 10.90 10.54 4.91
N ASP A 170 10.55 10.29 6.17
CA ASP A 170 10.82 11.18 7.31
C ASP A 170 10.27 12.62 7.17
N CYS A 171 9.23 12.79 6.33
CA CYS A 171 8.63 14.11 6.03
C CYS A 171 7.19 14.22 6.53
N GLU A 172 6.83 13.61 7.66
CA GLU A 172 5.47 13.56 8.20
C GLU A 172 4.87 14.95 8.43
N GLU A 173 5.67 15.90 8.95
CA GLU A 173 5.20 17.27 9.20
C GLU A 173 4.79 17.98 7.89
N ALA A 174 5.59 17.83 6.84
CA ALA A 174 5.26 18.38 5.52
C ALA A 174 4.01 17.70 4.95
N LEU A 175 3.92 16.37 5.07
CA LEU A 175 2.77 15.61 4.62
C LEU A 175 1.47 16.03 5.36
N LEU A 176 1.54 16.28 6.66
CA LEU A 176 0.39 16.76 7.44
C LEU A 176 -0.08 18.16 6.98
N ARG A 177 0.83 19.06 6.62
CA ARG A 177 0.48 20.36 6.06
C ARG A 177 -0.19 20.25 4.70
N ILE A 178 0.33 19.38 3.82
CA ILE A 178 -0.29 19.06 2.52
C ILE A 178 -1.67 18.45 2.78
N GLY A 179 -1.78 17.51 3.70
CA GLY A 179 -3.03 16.85 4.07
C GLY A 179 -4.10 17.83 4.54
N ALA A 180 -3.74 18.84 5.36
CA ALA A 180 -4.67 19.87 5.79
C ALA A 180 -5.21 20.69 4.61
N SER A 181 -4.36 21.03 3.64
CA SER A 181 -4.78 21.76 2.43
C SER A 181 -5.68 20.89 1.54
N VAL A 182 -5.32 19.61 1.38
CA VAL A 182 -6.13 18.64 0.62
C VAL A 182 -7.47 18.41 1.30
N GLU A 183 -7.51 18.22 2.62
CA GLU A 183 -8.77 18.06 3.36
C GLU A 183 -9.70 19.26 3.19
N ALA A 184 -9.15 20.47 3.25
CA ALA A 184 -9.93 21.70 3.04
C ALA A 184 -10.54 21.75 1.61
N ALA A 185 -9.80 21.31 0.61
CA ALA A 185 -10.26 21.28 -0.79
C ALA A 185 -11.30 20.16 -1.05
N LEU A 186 -11.28 19.07 -0.27
CA LEU A 186 -12.23 17.96 -0.43
C LEU A 186 -13.60 18.21 0.23
N ARG A 187 -13.69 19.13 1.17
CA ARG A 187 -14.96 19.56 1.80
C ARG A 187 -15.84 20.32 0.85
#